data_2d7426d188e7573beef7b60a5bd678c7
#
_entry.id   2d7426d188e7573beef7b60a5bd678c7
#
_cell.length_a   1.000
_cell.length_b   1.000
_cell.length_c   1.000
_cell.angle_alpha   90.00
_cell.angle_beta   90.00
_cell.angle_gamma   90.00
#
_symmetry.space_group_name_H-M   'P 1'
#
loop_
_entity.id
_entity.type
_entity.pdbx_description
1 polymer ?
#
loop_
_entity_poly.entity_id
_entity_poly.type
_entity_poly.pdbx_seq_one_letter_code
_entity_poly.pdbx_strand_id
1 'polypeptide(L)'
;MRRNLLILLSLLAGLQAGCARVSGSPSSPTPPAAPPNPPTSGSVQVSVTPNTANVRAGSSQQFAASVTGTTNTAVSWSVNNIAGGNSANGTITASGNYTAPAVLPNPNTITIQATISADSSVSGSSDVTLLNPTPVLSAINPTSMNVGPISLSITGSNFLSGSQVLLAGVPLTTTYVSARQLTATGTASAVGIYAISVSNPNPGQSTSSSINLQVTSTTQASACSGMAVGAGASLNGFRPFPADNAWNQDISTAAVDPNSASYINFIGTTVPIHPDFGSGEYQGSYMGIPYSVVDSSQSPVNIIFNAYGDESDPGPMPIPANANIEGYPNPGTGDRHVLVLDNNNCWLYELYGSSVNSDGSWNAASAAVWDLQNYTQRPLTWTSADAAGLPIFPGLIRYDEAASGQIAHAIRFTLQHSVAAFVAPATHWASNSSAQFAAPMGMRLRLKSSFDISSFSATNQVILTALKQYGMIMADNGSSMYLGGAPDDRWSNDDLHNLTTLTASDFEVVALGTVYTSANVPTGSAPTISSFTASTSNPVSAGTAVTLSWSATGASYYIVSPQIGAVRGTTAVVNPTATTTYTLYATNQFGRTTATVIVTVQ
;
A
#
# COMPACT_ATOMS: atom_id res chain seq x y z
N MET A 1 -40.95 -18.49 -6.04
CA MET A 1 -41.47 -19.26 -7.19
C MET A 1 -40.32 -20.00 -7.85
N ARG A 2 -40.47 -21.34 -7.88
CA ARG A 2 -39.84 -22.37 -8.76
C ARG A 2 -38.30 -22.28 -8.90
N ARG A 3 -37.52 -23.21 -8.27
CA ARG A 3 -37.27 -24.67 -8.46
C ARG A 3 -36.59 -24.96 -9.78
N ASN A 4 -35.36 -25.52 -9.74
CA ASN A 4 -34.97 -26.89 -10.11
C ASN A 4 -33.44 -26.95 -10.16
N LEU A 5 -32.73 -27.98 -9.88
CA LEU A 5 -32.78 -29.35 -9.38
C LEU A 5 -31.44 -29.99 -9.80
N LEU A 6 -30.79 -30.58 -8.79
CA LEU A 6 -29.63 -31.48 -8.94
C LEU A 6 -29.96 -32.71 -9.79
N ILE A 7 -28.95 -33.26 -10.46
CA ILE A 7 -28.86 -34.71 -10.72
C ILE A 7 -27.40 -35.17 -10.54
N LEU A 8 -27.24 -36.03 -9.53
CA LEU A 8 -26.11 -36.91 -9.30
C LEU A 8 -26.36 -38.24 -10.01
N LEU A 9 -25.38 -38.81 -10.69
CA LEU A 9 -25.44 -40.21 -11.11
C LEU A 9 -24.16 -40.95 -10.74
N SER A 10 -24.28 -41.84 -9.78
CA SER A 10 -23.33 -42.89 -9.42
C SER A 10 -23.62 -44.14 -10.21
N LEU A 11 -22.63 -44.84 -10.76
CA LEU A 11 -22.77 -46.18 -11.31
C LEU A 11 -21.85 -47.15 -10.58
N LEU A 12 -22.46 -48.11 -9.90
CA LEU A 12 -21.86 -49.29 -9.28
C LEU A 12 -21.79 -50.41 -10.35
N ALA A 13 -20.65 -51.06 -10.44
CA ALA A 13 -20.50 -52.30 -11.22
C ALA A 13 -20.69 -53.52 -10.34
N GLY A 14 -21.60 -54.38 -10.72
CA GLY A 14 -21.85 -55.65 -10.04
C GLY A 14 -21.18 -56.84 -10.78
N LEU A 15 -20.52 -57.68 -9.99
CA LEU A 15 -20.06 -59.02 -10.37
C LEU A 15 -21.27 -59.96 -10.50
N GLN A 16 -21.28 -60.81 -11.53
CA GLN A 16 -21.99 -62.09 -11.46
C GLN A 16 -21.13 -63.20 -12.04
N ALA A 17 -20.94 -64.23 -11.24
CA ALA A 17 -20.39 -65.53 -11.56
C ALA A 17 -21.49 -66.46 -12.09
N GLY A 18 -21.17 -67.24 -13.06
CA GLY A 18 -22.06 -68.30 -13.56
C GLY A 18 -21.29 -69.57 -13.95
N CYS A 19 -21.46 -70.59 -13.16
CA CYS A 19 -20.95 -71.93 -13.40
C CYS A 19 -21.81 -72.76 -14.37
N ALA A 20 -21.16 -73.76 -14.98
CA ALA A 20 -21.63 -75.08 -15.36
C ALA A 20 -21.55 -75.35 -16.87
N ARG A 21 -21.15 -76.46 -17.39
CA ARG A 21 -21.12 -77.87 -16.99
C ARG A 21 -20.25 -78.64 -17.95
N VAL A 22 -19.63 -79.67 -17.39
CA VAL A 22 -18.85 -80.74 -18.08
C VAL A 22 -19.77 -81.64 -18.88
N SER A 23 -19.29 -82.06 -20.04
CA SER A 23 -19.65 -83.41 -20.62
C SER A 23 -18.52 -83.87 -21.48
N GLY A 24 -18.05 -85.06 -21.21
CA GLY A 24 -16.82 -85.66 -21.74
C GLY A 24 -17.05 -86.59 -22.90
N SER A 25 -15.86 -86.98 -23.39
CA SER A 25 -15.50 -88.21 -24.07
C SER A 25 -15.52 -88.24 -25.56
N PRO A 26 -14.70 -89.07 -26.23
CA PRO A 26 -13.40 -89.61 -25.88
C PRO A 26 -12.33 -89.46 -26.97
N SER A 27 -11.12 -89.80 -26.59
CA SER A 27 -9.85 -89.80 -27.26
C SER A 27 -9.69 -90.51 -28.59
N SER A 28 -8.87 -89.95 -29.46
CA SER A 28 -8.10 -90.69 -30.45
C SER A 28 -6.69 -90.14 -30.59
N PRO A 29 -5.70 -90.92 -30.96
CA PRO A 29 -4.30 -90.74 -30.56
C PRO A 29 -3.55 -89.73 -31.43
N THR A 30 -2.63 -89.07 -30.76
CA THR A 30 -1.72 -88.04 -31.27
C THR A 30 -0.70 -88.61 -32.26
N PRO A 31 -0.41 -87.95 -33.40
CA PRO A 31 0.87 -88.13 -34.14
C PRO A 31 2.02 -87.37 -33.41
N PRO A 32 3.29 -87.78 -33.64
CA PRO A 32 4.44 -87.18 -32.93
C PRO A 32 4.65 -85.76 -33.34
N ALA A 33 5.08 -84.96 -32.37
CA ALA A 33 5.40 -83.55 -32.51
C ALA A 33 6.51 -83.30 -33.53
N ALA A 34 6.29 -82.33 -34.40
CA ALA A 34 7.31 -81.74 -35.26
C ALA A 34 8.29 -80.91 -34.37
N PRO A 35 9.57 -80.83 -34.75
CA PRO A 35 10.56 -80.02 -33.99
C PRO A 35 10.11 -78.54 -33.93
N PRO A 36 10.41 -77.85 -32.86
CA PRO A 36 10.05 -76.43 -32.72
C PRO A 36 10.73 -75.61 -33.82
N ASN A 37 9.94 -74.82 -34.54
CA ASN A 37 10.47 -73.78 -35.42
C ASN A 37 11.41 -72.89 -34.63
N PRO A 38 12.55 -72.46 -35.20
CA PRO A 38 13.38 -71.45 -34.57
C PRO A 38 12.53 -70.19 -34.33
N PRO A 39 12.76 -69.47 -33.26
CA PRO A 39 12.02 -68.25 -32.99
C PRO A 39 12.17 -67.31 -34.17
N THR A 40 11.06 -66.91 -34.80
CA THR A 40 11.07 -65.81 -35.76
C THR A 40 11.62 -64.61 -35.05
N SER A 41 12.83 -64.19 -35.43
CA SER A 41 13.42 -62.95 -34.95
C SER A 41 12.45 -61.84 -35.33
N GLY A 42 11.68 -61.37 -34.35
CA GLY A 42 10.83 -60.19 -34.53
C GLY A 42 11.73 -59.02 -34.95
N SER A 43 11.30 -58.25 -35.96
CA SER A 43 12.05 -57.06 -36.36
C SER A 43 12.29 -56.18 -35.17
N VAL A 44 13.52 -55.71 -35.00
CA VAL A 44 13.85 -54.75 -33.92
C VAL A 44 13.08 -53.46 -34.15
N GLN A 45 12.41 -53.00 -33.12
CA GLN A 45 11.59 -51.79 -33.18
C GLN A 45 11.90 -50.87 -31.98
N VAL A 46 11.83 -49.54 -32.22
CA VAL A 46 11.96 -48.50 -31.20
C VAL A 46 10.72 -47.64 -31.23
N SER A 47 10.14 -47.38 -30.08
CA SER A 47 9.09 -46.37 -29.89
C SER A 47 9.48 -45.36 -28.86
N VAL A 48 9.11 -44.09 -29.05
CA VAL A 48 9.32 -42.98 -28.12
C VAL A 48 8.01 -42.54 -27.52
N THR A 49 7.97 -42.38 -26.22
CA THR A 49 6.76 -41.94 -25.47
C THR A 49 7.12 -40.70 -24.64
N PRO A 50 6.29 -39.63 -24.69
CA PRO A 50 5.12 -39.46 -25.56
C PRO A 50 5.52 -39.37 -27.03
N ASN A 51 4.63 -39.78 -27.94
CA ASN A 51 4.88 -39.74 -29.41
C ASN A 51 4.71 -38.32 -29.98
N THR A 52 4.03 -37.44 -29.24
CA THR A 52 3.93 -35.98 -29.46
C THR A 52 3.96 -35.24 -28.14
N ALA A 53 4.53 -34.03 -28.10
CA ALA A 53 4.55 -33.18 -26.91
C ALA A 53 4.47 -31.70 -27.27
N ASN A 54 3.89 -30.92 -26.33
CA ASN A 54 3.98 -29.46 -26.33
C ASN A 54 4.90 -29.04 -25.18
N VAL A 55 5.99 -28.35 -25.47
CA VAL A 55 6.98 -27.95 -24.47
C VAL A 55 7.22 -26.45 -24.53
N ARG A 56 7.07 -25.77 -23.39
CA ARG A 56 7.34 -24.33 -23.33
C ARG A 56 8.84 -24.03 -23.30
N ALA A 57 9.23 -22.91 -23.89
CA ALA A 57 10.59 -22.42 -23.85
C ALA A 57 11.15 -22.42 -22.41
N GLY A 58 12.36 -22.96 -22.25
CA GLY A 58 13.04 -23.09 -20.96
C GLY A 58 12.51 -24.21 -20.05
N SER A 59 11.45 -24.94 -20.46
CA SER A 59 10.91 -26.07 -19.69
C SER A 59 11.48 -27.39 -20.15
N SER A 60 11.35 -28.43 -19.32
CA SER A 60 11.81 -29.77 -19.64
C SER A 60 10.64 -30.76 -19.81
N GLN A 61 10.85 -31.78 -20.66
CA GLN A 61 9.94 -32.89 -20.90
C GLN A 61 10.73 -34.20 -20.90
N GLN A 62 10.26 -35.18 -20.12
CA GLN A 62 10.83 -36.52 -20.11
C GLN A 62 10.27 -37.33 -21.28
N PHE A 63 11.18 -37.95 -22.07
CA PHE A 63 10.88 -38.97 -23.06
C PHE A 63 11.45 -40.32 -22.64
N ALA A 64 10.75 -41.39 -23.01
CA ALA A 64 11.20 -42.76 -22.77
C ALA A 64 11.23 -43.53 -24.10
N ALA A 65 12.26 -44.27 -24.33
CA ALA A 65 12.37 -45.21 -25.46
C ALA A 65 12.02 -46.61 -25.01
N SER A 66 11.17 -47.32 -25.80
CA SER A 66 10.93 -48.75 -25.65
C SER A 66 11.48 -49.48 -26.86
N VAL A 67 12.36 -50.47 -26.63
CA VAL A 67 13.02 -51.28 -27.66
C VAL A 67 12.53 -52.73 -27.57
N THR A 68 12.10 -53.29 -28.67
CA THR A 68 11.63 -54.67 -28.75
C THR A 68 12.37 -55.44 -29.86
N GLY A 69 12.37 -56.75 -29.80
CA GLY A 69 13.01 -57.63 -30.82
C GLY A 69 14.53 -57.79 -30.63
N THR A 70 15.12 -57.24 -29.58
CA THR A 70 16.58 -57.40 -29.24
C THR A 70 16.78 -57.37 -27.72
N THR A 71 17.88 -57.97 -27.27
CA THR A 71 18.33 -57.91 -25.87
C THR A 71 19.15 -56.64 -25.53
N ASN A 72 19.70 -55.99 -26.57
CA ASN A 72 20.39 -54.71 -26.37
C ASN A 72 19.42 -53.55 -26.56
N THR A 73 18.93 -52.97 -25.47
CA THR A 73 17.94 -51.89 -25.44
C THR A 73 18.56 -50.51 -25.29
N ALA A 74 19.90 -50.39 -25.32
CA ALA A 74 20.57 -49.10 -25.19
C ALA A 74 20.30 -48.19 -26.40
N VAL A 75 19.91 -46.93 -26.12
CA VAL A 75 19.62 -45.92 -27.15
C VAL A 75 20.47 -44.68 -26.97
N SER A 76 20.74 -44.02 -28.09
CA SER A 76 21.28 -42.66 -28.13
C SER A 76 20.17 -41.71 -28.54
N TRP A 77 20.16 -40.52 -27.90
CA TRP A 77 19.14 -39.49 -28.14
C TRP A 77 19.69 -38.36 -29.03
N SER A 78 18.83 -37.86 -29.92
CA SER A 78 19.11 -36.68 -30.74
C SER A 78 17.90 -35.74 -30.80
N VAL A 79 18.17 -34.47 -31.11
CA VAL A 79 17.19 -33.43 -31.39
C VAL A 79 17.44 -32.90 -32.80
N ASN A 80 16.49 -33.03 -33.71
CA ASN A 80 16.65 -32.67 -35.13
C ASN A 80 17.94 -33.30 -35.72
N ASN A 81 18.18 -34.58 -35.45
CA ASN A 81 19.36 -35.36 -35.86
C ASN A 81 20.70 -34.87 -35.25
N ILE A 82 20.70 -33.98 -34.26
CA ILE A 82 21.89 -33.55 -33.54
C ILE A 82 22.00 -34.35 -32.25
N ALA A 83 23.04 -35.14 -32.08
CA ALA A 83 23.27 -35.94 -30.88
C ALA A 83 23.29 -35.06 -29.62
N GLY A 84 22.41 -35.35 -28.65
CA GLY A 84 22.24 -34.56 -27.44
C GLY A 84 21.60 -33.19 -27.66
N GLY A 85 21.34 -32.78 -28.91
CA GLY A 85 20.79 -31.46 -29.24
C GLY A 85 21.79 -30.30 -29.17
N ASN A 86 21.27 -29.07 -29.17
CA ASN A 86 22.05 -27.84 -29.05
C ASN A 86 21.23 -26.69 -28.43
N SER A 87 21.87 -25.53 -28.22
CA SER A 87 21.20 -24.35 -27.62
C SER A 87 20.07 -23.77 -28.49
N ALA A 88 20.06 -24.00 -29.80
CA ALA A 88 19.02 -23.46 -30.71
C ALA A 88 17.77 -24.32 -30.73
N ASN A 89 17.89 -25.65 -30.64
CA ASN A 89 16.78 -26.61 -30.73
C ASN A 89 16.43 -27.24 -29.38
N GLY A 90 17.18 -26.92 -28.32
CA GLY A 90 17.12 -27.57 -27.02
C GLY A 90 18.08 -28.76 -26.93
N THR A 91 18.22 -29.29 -25.73
CA THR A 91 19.15 -30.39 -25.41
C THR A 91 18.40 -31.57 -24.82
N ILE A 92 18.88 -32.78 -25.05
CA ILE A 92 18.35 -34.01 -24.47
C ILE A 92 19.48 -34.80 -23.78
N THR A 93 19.20 -35.26 -22.57
CA THR A 93 20.16 -36.10 -21.81
C THR A 93 20.14 -37.53 -22.27
N ALA A 94 21.16 -38.31 -21.88
CA ALA A 94 21.19 -39.75 -22.12
C ALA A 94 20.01 -40.51 -21.48
N SER A 95 19.37 -39.94 -20.45
CA SER A 95 18.17 -40.48 -19.83
C SER A 95 16.87 -40.04 -20.51
N GLY A 96 16.94 -39.28 -21.61
CA GLY A 96 15.76 -38.84 -22.36
C GLY A 96 15.05 -37.59 -21.82
N ASN A 97 15.67 -36.82 -20.89
CA ASN A 97 15.11 -35.57 -20.43
C ASN A 97 15.49 -34.44 -21.40
N TYR A 98 14.51 -33.97 -22.16
CA TYR A 98 14.64 -32.84 -23.08
C TYR A 98 14.39 -31.51 -22.36
N THR A 99 15.25 -30.52 -22.63
CA THR A 99 15.09 -29.15 -22.18
C THR A 99 14.99 -28.23 -23.39
N ALA A 100 13.86 -27.52 -23.50
CA ALA A 100 13.59 -26.61 -24.61
C ALA A 100 14.49 -25.37 -24.56
N PRO A 101 14.85 -24.78 -25.72
CA PRO A 101 15.64 -23.56 -25.77
C PRO A 101 14.89 -22.37 -25.15
N ALA A 102 15.62 -21.36 -24.67
CA ALA A 102 15.02 -20.15 -24.12
C ALA A 102 14.31 -19.28 -25.17
N VAL A 103 14.73 -19.38 -26.43
CA VAL A 103 14.15 -18.69 -27.59
C VAL A 103 13.64 -19.74 -28.57
N LEU A 104 12.43 -19.58 -29.04
CA LEU A 104 11.85 -20.54 -29.98
C LEU A 104 12.58 -20.52 -31.32
N PRO A 105 12.92 -21.69 -31.91
CA PRO A 105 13.38 -21.78 -33.29
C PRO A 105 12.24 -21.46 -34.26
N ASN A 106 12.61 -21.16 -35.49
CA ASN A 106 11.65 -21.07 -36.60
C ASN A 106 12.05 -22.07 -37.69
N PRO A 107 11.20 -23.09 -37.94
CA PRO A 107 9.92 -23.40 -37.32
C PRO A 107 10.03 -23.81 -35.85
N ASN A 108 8.93 -23.66 -35.09
CA ASN A 108 8.83 -24.00 -33.66
C ASN A 108 8.53 -25.50 -33.42
N THR A 109 8.82 -26.34 -34.38
CA THR A 109 8.69 -27.81 -34.28
C THR A 109 10.04 -28.43 -34.32
N ILE A 110 10.25 -29.45 -33.49
CA ILE A 110 11.47 -30.27 -33.45
C ILE A 110 11.09 -31.73 -33.35
N THR A 111 12.03 -32.62 -33.75
CA THR A 111 11.89 -34.06 -33.61
C THR A 111 12.88 -34.55 -32.58
N ILE A 112 12.41 -35.27 -31.56
CA ILE A 112 13.20 -36.06 -30.62
C ILE A 112 13.33 -37.47 -31.19
N GLN A 113 14.54 -37.99 -31.30
CA GLN A 113 14.77 -39.32 -31.83
C GLN A 113 15.61 -40.16 -30.86
N ALA A 114 15.18 -41.40 -30.67
CA ALA A 114 15.96 -42.44 -29.99
C ALA A 114 16.42 -43.47 -31.02
N THR A 115 17.74 -43.67 -31.14
CA THR A 115 18.36 -44.59 -32.05
C THR A 115 19.06 -45.70 -31.27
N ILE A 116 18.89 -46.96 -31.63
CA ILE A 116 19.57 -48.07 -30.96
C ILE A 116 21.08 -47.92 -31.13
N SER A 117 21.81 -48.00 -30.02
CA SER A 117 23.26 -47.84 -30.04
C SER A 117 24.02 -48.95 -30.81
N ALA A 118 23.41 -50.13 -30.97
CA ALA A 118 23.96 -51.26 -31.69
C ALA A 118 23.65 -51.27 -33.20
N ASP A 119 22.61 -50.56 -33.63
CA ASP A 119 22.19 -50.46 -35.03
C ASP A 119 21.56 -49.09 -35.31
N SER A 120 22.33 -48.21 -35.90
CA SER A 120 21.91 -46.83 -36.19
C SER A 120 20.82 -46.71 -37.27
N SER A 121 20.46 -47.82 -37.95
CA SER A 121 19.38 -47.81 -38.90
C SER A 121 17.96 -47.93 -38.27
N VAL A 122 17.90 -48.30 -36.97
CA VAL A 122 16.65 -48.51 -36.26
C VAL A 122 16.46 -47.41 -35.22
N SER A 123 15.43 -46.59 -35.40
CA SER A 123 15.09 -45.49 -34.53
C SER A 123 13.59 -45.29 -34.36
N GLY A 124 13.19 -44.64 -33.30
CA GLY A 124 11.85 -44.11 -33.03
C GLY A 124 11.91 -42.63 -32.77
N SER A 125 10.80 -41.91 -33.06
CA SER A 125 10.75 -40.46 -32.90
C SER A 125 9.51 -39.98 -32.20
N SER A 126 9.60 -38.74 -31.71
CA SER A 126 8.48 -37.96 -31.17
C SER A 126 8.54 -36.55 -31.75
N ASP A 127 7.38 -36.04 -32.18
CA ASP A 127 7.28 -34.68 -32.68
C ASP A 127 6.94 -33.74 -31.51
N VAL A 128 7.70 -32.67 -31.37
CA VAL A 128 7.53 -31.68 -30.28
C VAL A 128 7.24 -30.31 -30.87
N THR A 129 6.13 -29.73 -30.41
CA THR A 129 5.81 -28.32 -30.67
C THR A 129 6.30 -27.46 -29.52
N LEU A 130 7.16 -26.51 -29.82
CA LEU A 130 7.69 -25.57 -28.83
C LEU A 130 6.74 -24.36 -28.72
N LEU A 131 6.47 -23.99 -27.47
CA LEU A 131 5.53 -22.93 -27.13
C LEU A 131 6.24 -21.78 -26.40
N ASN A 132 5.72 -20.58 -26.54
CA ASN A 132 6.17 -19.41 -25.77
C ASN A 132 6.09 -19.68 -24.26
N PRO A 133 7.02 -19.10 -23.46
CA PRO A 133 6.99 -19.25 -22.02
C PRO A 133 5.74 -18.61 -21.43
N THR A 134 5.27 -19.08 -20.27
CA THR A 134 4.22 -18.42 -19.52
C THR A 134 4.79 -17.13 -18.89
N PRO A 135 4.15 -15.97 -19.09
CA PRO A 135 4.58 -14.75 -18.44
C PRO A 135 4.33 -14.82 -16.93
N VAL A 136 5.22 -14.22 -16.16
CA VAL A 136 5.09 -14.07 -14.71
C VAL A 136 4.96 -12.58 -14.39
N LEU A 137 3.86 -12.19 -13.78
CA LEU A 137 3.63 -10.84 -13.29
C LEU A 137 4.05 -10.77 -11.82
N SER A 138 4.97 -9.86 -11.49
CA SER A 138 5.49 -9.69 -10.12
C SER A 138 5.00 -8.42 -9.44
N ALA A 139 4.85 -7.32 -10.18
CA ALA A 139 4.36 -6.05 -9.65
C ALA A 139 3.75 -5.17 -10.74
N ILE A 140 2.87 -4.28 -10.32
CA ILE A 140 2.35 -3.15 -11.10
C ILE A 140 2.60 -1.86 -10.34
N ASN A 141 2.80 -0.76 -11.04
CA ASN A 141 2.94 0.56 -10.45
C ASN A 141 2.26 1.62 -11.35
N PRO A 142 1.30 2.42 -10.81
CA PRO A 142 0.75 2.37 -9.46
C PRO A 142 -0.16 1.15 -9.22
N THR A 143 -0.40 0.82 -7.95
CA THR A 143 -1.36 -0.23 -7.52
C THR A 143 -2.77 0.32 -7.33
N SER A 144 -2.91 1.65 -7.25
CA SER A 144 -4.20 2.36 -7.19
C SER A 144 -4.16 3.62 -8.05
N MET A 145 -5.31 4.01 -8.58
CA MET A 145 -5.47 5.22 -9.39
C MET A 145 -6.94 5.66 -9.44
N ASN A 146 -7.17 6.87 -9.91
CA ASN A 146 -8.54 7.36 -10.13
C ASN A 146 -9.12 6.85 -11.45
N VAL A 147 -10.46 6.84 -11.55
CA VAL A 147 -11.16 6.69 -12.83
C VAL A 147 -10.60 7.69 -13.84
N GLY A 148 -10.29 7.21 -15.04
CA GLY A 148 -9.69 8.04 -16.09
C GLY A 148 -8.55 7.33 -16.82
N PRO A 149 -7.57 8.10 -17.35
CA PRO A 149 -6.43 7.56 -18.07
C PRO A 149 -5.57 6.64 -17.21
N ILE A 150 -5.21 5.48 -17.76
CA ILE A 150 -4.30 4.52 -17.13
C ILE A 150 -2.89 4.71 -17.68
N SER A 151 -1.90 4.71 -16.80
CA SER A 151 -0.48 4.58 -17.12
C SER A 151 0.17 3.67 -16.09
N LEU A 152 0.56 2.46 -16.51
CA LEU A 152 1.11 1.43 -15.63
C LEU A 152 2.52 1.05 -16.07
N SER A 153 3.41 0.87 -15.11
CA SER A 153 4.65 0.11 -15.25
C SER A 153 4.44 -1.30 -14.71
N ILE A 154 4.76 -2.31 -15.49
CA ILE A 154 4.55 -3.72 -15.18
C ILE A 154 5.91 -4.39 -15.07
N THR A 155 6.17 -5.04 -13.95
CA THR A 155 7.41 -5.77 -13.68
C THR A 155 7.13 -7.27 -13.57
N GLY A 156 8.03 -8.08 -14.11
CA GLY A 156 7.85 -9.53 -14.10
C GLY A 156 8.98 -10.28 -14.76
N SER A 157 8.65 -11.40 -15.42
CA SER A 157 9.59 -12.17 -16.23
C SER A 157 8.89 -12.90 -17.38
N ASN A 158 9.67 -13.37 -18.34
CA ASN A 158 9.20 -14.08 -19.53
C ASN A 158 8.30 -13.22 -20.44
N PHE A 159 8.39 -11.90 -20.38
CA PHE A 159 7.70 -11.04 -21.34
C PHE A 159 8.36 -11.12 -22.71
N LEU A 160 7.55 -11.05 -23.75
CA LEU A 160 7.97 -11.14 -25.16
C LEU A 160 7.59 -9.84 -25.90
N SER A 161 8.28 -9.58 -26.98
CA SER A 161 7.82 -8.60 -27.96
C SER A 161 6.44 -9.05 -28.51
N GLY A 162 5.39 -8.29 -28.21
CA GLY A 162 4.01 -8.68 -28.49
C GLY A 162 3.23 -9.20 -27.28
N SER A 163 3.82 -9.21 -26.08
CA SER A 163 3.06 -9.39 -24.83
C SER A 163 2.04 -8.26 -24.67
N GLN A 164 0.85 -8.61 -24.18
CA GLN A 164 -0.24 -7.67 -23.93
C GLN A 164 -0.60 -7.63 -22.45
N VAL A 165 -0.71 -6.42 -21.91
CA VAL A 165 -1.27 -6.18 -20.56
C VAL A 165 -2.80 -6.13 -20.70
N LEU A 166 -3.48 -6.86 -19.81
CA LEU A 166 -4.93 -6.96 -19.78
C LEU A 166 -5.48 -6.31 -18.52
N LEU A 167 -6.49 -5.47 -18.67
CA LEU A 167 -7.31 -4.90 -17.58
C LEU A 167 -8.61 -5.68 -17.55
N ALA A 168 -8.82 -6.51 -16.53
CA ALA A 168 -9.99 -7.41 -16.42
C ALA A 168 -10.24 -8.20 -17.71
N GLY A 169 -9.18 -8.68 -18.36
CA GLY A 169 -9.24 -9.43 -19.62
C GLY A 169 -9.27 -8.58 -20.89
N VAL A 170 -9.41 -7.26 -20.81
CA VAL A 170 -9.42 -6.34 -21.96
C VAL A 170 -8.00 -5.82 -22.23
N PRO A 171 -7.48 -5.92 -23.46
CA PRO A 171 -6.14 -5.45 -23.79
C PRO A 171 -5.95 -3.94 -23.62
N LEU A 172 -4.87 -3.54 -22.94
CA LEU A 172 -4.37 -2.18 -22.91
C LEU A 172 -3.33 -1.94 -24.03
N THR A 173 -3.15 -0.70 -24.44
CA THR A 173 -2.04 -0.33 -25.31
C THR A 173 -0.74 -0.61 -24.58
N THR A 174 0.01 -1.62 -25.02
CA THR A 174 1.18 -2.15 -24.32
C THR A 174 2.45 -1.87 -25.10
N THR A 175 3.48 -1.36 -24.42
CA THR A 175 4.83 -1.21 -24.97
C THR A 175 5.78 -2.19 -24.28
N TYR A 176 6.48 -2.99 -25.09
CA TYR A 176 7.54 -3.88 -24.61
C TYR A 176 8.82 -3.08 -24.34
N VAL A 177 9.31 -3.12 -23.11
CA VAL A 177 10.58 -2.51 -22.70
C VAL A 177 11.68 -3.56 -22.62
N SER A 178 11.41 -4.69 -21.97
CA SER A 178 12.34 -5.80 -21.82
C SER A 178 11.59 -7.08 -21.43
N ALA A 179 12.29 -8.22 -21.40
CA ALA A 179 11.74 -9.48 -20.88
C ALA A 179 11.27 -9.42 -19.42
N ARG A 180 11.52 -8.30 -18.72
CA ARG A 180 11.16 -8.08 -17.32
C ARG A 180 10.29 -6.86 -17.09
N GLN A 181 10.04 -6.06 -18.13
CA GLN A 181 9.30 -4.81 -17.98
C GLN A 181 8.42 -4.51 -19.21
N LEU A 182 7.16 -4.15 -18.96
CA LEU A 182 6.25 -3.58 -19.92
C LEU A 182 5.73 -2.24 -19.37
N THR A 183 5.24 -1.39 -20.28
CA THR A 183 4.38 -0.25 -19.91
C THR A 183 3.04 -0.40 -20.61
N ALA A 184 1.96 0.07 -19.96
CA ALA A 184 0.64 -0.03 -20.54
C ALA A 184 -0.17 1.25 -20.29
N THR A 185 -0.93 1.67 -21.31
CA THR A 185 -1.84 2.82 -21.24
C THR A 185 -3.23 2.44 -21.69
N GLY A 186 -4.24 3.15 -21.17
CA GLY A 186 -5.64 2.90 -21.49
C GLY A 186 -6.56 3.81 -20.69
N THR A 187 -7.77 3.34 -20.38
CA THR A 187 -8.75 4.08 -19.58
C THR A 187 -9.51 3.12 -18.67
N ALA A 188 -9.64 3.47 -17.38
CA ALA A 188 -10.58 2.85 -16.47
C ALA A 188 -11.83 3.73 -16.37
N SER A 189 -12.97 3.26 -16.83
CA SER A 189 -14.21 4.04 -16.95
C SER A 189 -15.09 3.99 -15.71
N ALA A 190 -14.81 3.14 -14.74
CA ALA A 190 -15.60 2.99 -13.51
C ALA A 190 -14.72 2.64 -12.32
N VAL A 191 -15.22 2.93 -11.12
CA VAL A 191 -14.61 2.49 -9.85
C VAL A 191 -14.68 0.97 -9.73
N GLY A 192 -13.66 0.39 -9.11
CA GLY A 192 -13.63 -1.05 -8.87
C GLY A 192 -12.23 -1.60 -8.69
N ILE A 193 -12.16 -2.88 -8.42
CA ILE A 193 -10.90 -3.62 -8.40
C ILE A 193 -10.78 -4.36 -9.74
N TYR A 194 -9.74 -4.06 -10.48
CA TYR A 194 -9.48 -4.62 -11.80
C TYR A 194 -8.28 -5.56 -11.75
N ALA A 195 -8.48 -6.79 -12.19
CA ALA A 195 -7.38 -7.74 -12.34
C ALA A 195 -6.48 -7.34 -13.51
N ILE A 196 -5.22 -7.03 -13.23
CA ILE A 196 -4.18 -6.83 -14.24
C ILE A 196 -3.47 -8.16 -14.46
N SER A 197 -3.36 -8.58 -15.71
CA SER A 197 -2.59 -9.75 -16.11
C SER A 197 -1.81 -9.47 -17.41
N VAL A 198 -0.86 -10.34 -17.74
CA VAL A 198 -0.08 -10.25 -18.97
C VAL A 198 -0.29 -11.52 -19.79
N SER A 199 -0.59 -11.36 -21.07
CA SER A 199 -0.71 -12.46 -22.03
C SER A 199 0.45 -12.44 -23.01
N ASN A 200 1.16 -13.55 -23.15
CA ASN A 200 2.15 -13.75 -24.21
C ASN A 200 1.47 -14.20 -25.51
N PRO A 201 2.02 -13.85 -26.68
CA PRO A 201 1.46 -14.19 -27.98
C PRO A 201 1.58 -15.70 -28.28
N ASN A 202 0.96 -16.15 -29.39
CA ASN A 202 1.20 -17.46 -29.97
C ASN A 202 2.67 -17.59 -30.48
N PRO A 203 3.22 -18.83 -30.52
CA PRO A 203 2.57 -20.12 -30.29
C PRO A 203 2.37 -20.42 -28.79
N GLY A 204 1.24 -21.03 -28.48
CA GLY A 204 0.93 -21.47 -27.12
C GLY A 204 0.58 -20.32 -26.17
N GLN A 205 -0.24 -19.38 -26.64
CA GLN A 205 -0.73 -18.23 -25.84
C GLN A 205 -1.00 -18.62 -24.38
N SER A 206 -0.51 -17.80 -23.46
CA SER A 206 -0.70 -18.02 -22.02
C SER A 206 -0.72 -16.70 -21.27
N THR A 207 -1.47 -16.70 -20.16
CA THR A 207 -1.67 -15.51 -19.33
C THR A 207 -1.08 -15.76 -17.94
N SER A 208 -0.51 -14.72 -17.35
CA SER A 208 0.02 -14.73 -15.97
C SER A 208 -1.10 -14.85 -14.94
N SER A 209 -0.76 -15.11 -13.68
CA SER A 209 -1.60 -14.70 -12.54
C SER A 209 -1.88 -13.20 -12.58
N SER A 210 -2.92 -12.75 -11.89
CA SER A 210 -3.30 -11.33 -11.84
C SER A 210 -2.83 -10.65 -10.56
N ILE A 211 -2.62 -9.33 -10.66
CA ILE A 211 -2.46 -8.40 -9.54
C ILE A 211 -3.59 -7.37 -9.64
N ASN A 212 -4.18 -7.02 -8.50
CA ASN A 212 -5.28 -6.08 -8.47
C ASN A 212 -4.80 -4.63 -8.62
N LEU A 213 -5.42 -3.89 -9.53
CA LEU A 213 -5.38 -2.43 -9.63
C LEU A 213 -6.65 -1.89 -8.99
N GLN A 214 -6.52 -1.08 -7.97
CA GLN A 214 -7.66 -0.40 -7.39
C GLN A 214 -7.96 0.88 -8.16
N VAL A 215 -9.14 0.98 -8.77
CA VAL A 215 -9.64 2.19 -9.41
C VAL A 215 -10.69 2.82 -8.50
N THR A 216 -10.37 4.01 -8.01
CA THR A 216 -11.27 4.79 -7.14
C THR A 216 -12.03 5.83 -7.97
N SER A 217 -13.16 6.31 -7.46
CA SER A 217 -13.82 7.42 -8.13
C SER A 217 -12.89 8.62 -8.16
N THR A 218 -12.94 9.39 -9.23
CA THR A 218 -12.72 10.81 -9.16
C THR A 218 -13.95 11.46 -8.48
N THR A 219 -14.30 11.10 -7.26
CA THR A 219 -14.67 12.15 -6.36
C THR A 219 -13.37 12.91 -6.20
N GLN A 220 -13.19 13.89 -7.05
CA GLN A 220 -12.27 14.97 -6.88
C GLN A 220 -12.33 15.29 -5.39
N ALA A 221 -11.27 15.00 -4.63
CA ALA A 221 -11.10 15.61 -3.33
C ALA A 221 -11.42 17.07 -3.61
N SER A 222 -12.50 17.59 -3.05
CA SER A 222 -12.93 18.95 -3.34
C SER A 222 -11.69 19.78 -3.12
N ALA A 223 -11.43 20.74 -4.02
CA ALA A 223 -10.23 21.56 -3.88
C ALA A 223 -10.24 22.12 -2.46
N CYS A 224 -9.09 22.25 -1.83
CA CYS A 224 -8.97 22.83 -0.48
C CYS A 224 -9.82 24.10 -0.31
N SER A 225 -9.87 24.92 -1.37
CA SER A 225 -10.72 26.11 -1.48
C SER A 225 -12.23 25.83 -1.39
N GLY A 226 -12.65 24.57 -1.47
CA GLY A 226 -14.04 24.16 -1.29
C GLY A 226 -14.44 23.98 0.17
N MET A 227 -13.51 23.97 1.13
CA MET A 227 -13.82 23.88 2.56
C MET A 227 -14.57 25.14 2.99
N ALA A 228 -15.64 24.98 3.78
CA ALA A 228 -16.33 26.11 4.40
C ALA A 228 -15.43 26.78 5.44
N VAL A 229 -15.61 28.09 5.67
CA VAL A 229 -14.80 28.86 6.64
C VAL A 229 -15.54 28.91 7.98
N GLY A 230 -14.82 28.78 9.08
CA GLY A 230 -15.33 28.90 10.45
C GLY A 230 -14.86 27.79 11.39
N ALA A 231 -15.28 27.89 12.65
CA ALA A 231 -15.04 26.86 13.67
C ALA A 231 -15.88 25.61 13.37
N GLY A 232 -15.26 24.43 13.40
CA GLY A 232 -15.91 23.16 13.10
C GLY A 232 -16.52 23.08 11.70
N ALA A 233 -16.07 23.93 10.76
CA ALA A 233 -16.68 24.07 9.45
C ALA A 233 -16.52 22.80 8.59
N SER A 234 -17.51 22.56 7.71
CA SER A 234 -17.48 21.40 6.81
C SER A 234 -16.34 21.47 5.83
N LEU A 235 -15.66 20.34 5.63
CA LEU A 235 -14.64 20.18 4.59
C LEU A 235 -15.24 20.00 3.20
N ASN A 236 -16.59 19.87 3.07
CA ASN A 236 -17.31 19.67 1.81
C ASN A 236 -16.69 18.54 0.94
N GLY A 237 -16.30 17.43 1.59
CA GLY A 237 -15.70 16.27 0.95
C GLY A 237 -14.20 16.39 0.66
N PHE A 238 -13.53 17.48 1.05
CA PHE A 238 -12.07 17.53 0.99
C PHE A 238 -11.47 16.52 1.97
N ARG A 239 -10.54 15.71 1.50
CA ARG A 239 -9.78 14.75 2.30
C ARG A 239 -8.31 15.19 2.38
N PRO A 240 -7.77 15.42 3.59
CA PRO A 240 -6.36 15.70 3.79
C PRO A 240 -5.47 14.61 3.20
N PHE A 241 -4.38 15.03 2.58
CA PHE A 241 -3.32 14.19 2.03
C PHE A 241 -3.71 13.33 0.81
N PRO A 242 -2.72 12.87 0.02
CA PRO A 242 -2.93 11.95 -1.09
C PRO A 242 -3.52 10.61 -0.65
N ALA A 243 -4.12 9.89 -1.59
CA ALA A 243 -4.79 8.62 -1.32
C ALA A 243 -3.84 7.50 -0.83
N ASP A 244 -2.57 7.57 -1.18
CA ASP A 244 -1.51 6.64 -0.76
C ASP A 244 -0.87 7.01 0.59
N ASN A 245 -1.30 8.11 1.21
CA ASN A 245 -0.87 8.46 2.55
C ASN A 245 -1.34 7.42 3.57
N ALA A 246 -0.52 7.16 4.61
CA ALA A 246 -0.83 6.18 5.64
C ALA A 246 -2.21 6.42 6.32
N TRP A 247 -2.65 7.67 6.49
CA TRP A 247 -3.97 7.99 7.02
C TRP A 247 -5.10 7.51 6.11
N ASN A 248 -4.90 7.54 4.79
CA ASN A 248 -5.92 7.26 3.77
C ASN A 248 -5.88 5.84 3.21
N GLN A 249 -4.89 5.04 3.65
CA GLN A 249 -4.63 3.72 3.10
C GLN A 249 -5.58 2.68 3.65
N ASP A 250 -6.29 1.98 2.77
CA ASP A 250 -7.09 0.80 3.12
C ASP A 250 -6.17 -0.33 3.58
N ILE A 251 -6.40 -0.79 4.82
CA ILE A 251 -5.63 -1.87 5.43
C ILE A 251 -6.50 -3.09 5.75
N SER A 252 -7.70 -3.18 5.18
CA SER A 252 -8.66 -4.25 5.47
C SER A 252 -8.09 -5.65 5.19
N THR A 253 -7.14 -5.75 4.25
CA THR A 253 -6.45 -7.00 3.89
C THR A 253 -5.00 -7.07 4.35
N ALA A 254 -4.53 -6.07 5.11
CA ALA A 254 -3.15 -6.06 5.61
C ALA A 254 -2.91 -7.23 6.58
N ALA A 255 -1.67 -7.75 6.57
CA ALA A 255 -1.28 -8.83 7.45
C ALA A 255 -1.40 -8.43 8.93
N VAL A 256 -1.80 -9.37 9.78
CA VAL A 256 -1.81 -9.23 11.23
C VAL A 256 -0.39 -9.44 11.75
N ASP A 257 0.03 -8.62 12.73
CA ASP A 257 1.33 -8.79 13.37
C ASP A 257 1.39 -10.13 14.12
N PRO A 258 2.47 -10.90 14.00
CA PRO A 258 2.62 -12.18 14.70
C PRO A 258 2.46 -12.08 16.24
N ASN A 259 2.79 -10.92 16.80
CA ASN A 259 2.69 -10.64 18.23
C ASN A 259 1.39 -9.89 18.61
N SER A 260 0.44 -9.78 17.69
CA SER A 260 -0.80 -9.03 17.91
C SER A 260 -1.49 -9.37 19.24
N ALA A 261 -1.61 -10.66 19.54
CA ALA A 261 -2.20 -11.10 20.83
C ALA A 261 -1.42 -10.59 22.04
N SER A 262 -0.09 -10.52 21.97
CA SER A 262 0.74 -10.03 23.06
C SER A 262 0.58 -8.53 23.29
N TYR A 263 0.50 -7.74 22.21
CA TYR A 263 0.20 -6.31 22.29
C TYR A 263 -1.19 -6.06 22.89
N ILE A 264 -2.22 -6.77 22.41
CA ILE A 264 -3.58 -6.67 22.94
C ILE A 264 -3.64 -7.07 24.42
N ASN A 265 -2.94 -8.13 24.82
CA ASN A 265 -2.84 -8.52 26.23
C ASN A 265 -2.15 -7.46 27.10
N PHE A 266 -1.13 -6.76 26.56
CA PHE A 266 -0.43 -5.68 27.26
C PHE A 266 -1.36 -4.46 27.44
N ILE A 267 -2.16 -4.11 26.44
CA ILE A 267 -3.18 -3.05 26.53
C ILE A 267 -4.24 -3.44 27.57
N GLY A 268 -4.58 -4.72 27.65
CA GLY A 268 -5.65 -5.29 28.48
C GLY A 268 -6.87 -5.65 27.62
N THR A 269 -7.14 -6.95 27.49
CA THR A 269 -8.16 -7.49 26.58
C THR A 269 -9.57 -6.94 26.81
N THR A 270 -9.87 -6.51 28.03
CA THR A 270 -11.19 -5.98 28.44
C THR A 270 -11.26 -4.45 28.48
N VAL A 271 -10.17 -3.74 28.11
CA VAL A 271 -10.18 -2.28 28.04
C VAL A 271 -11.11 -1.85 26.91
N PRO A 272 -12.18 -1.10 27.21
CA PRO A 272 -13.12 -0.66 26.18
C PRO A 272 -12.51 0.46 25.31
N ILE A 273 -12.99 0.60 24.07
CA ILE A 273 -12.78 1.84 23.34
C ILE A 273 -13.62 2.95 23.96
N HIS A 274 -13.15 4.17 23.84
CA HIS A 274 -13.86 5.35 24.34
C HIS A 274 -13.85 6.45 23.29
N PRO A 275 -15.02 6.90 22.79
CA PRO A 275 -15.11 8.12 21.99
C PRO A 275 -14.76 9.33 22.86
N ASP A 276 -13.63 9.96 22.60
CA ASP A 276 -13.19 11.14 23.33
C ASP A 276 -13.65 12.42 22.63
N PHE A 277 -14.92 12.45 22.25
CA PHE A 277 -15.61 13.56 21.59
C PHE A 277 -17.13 13.39 21.73
N GLY A 278 -17.86 14.48 21.53
CA GLY A 278 -19.32 14.41 21.62
C GLY A 278 -19.99 15.78 21.43
N SER A 279 -21.24 15.87 21.88
CA SER A 279 -22.05 17.08 21.88
C SER A 279 -22.12 17.70 23.28
N GLY A 280 -22.23 19.06 23.30
CA GLY A 280 -22.42 19.83 24.53
C GLY A 280 -21.19 19.81 25.45
N GLU A 281 -21.37 20.42 26.61
CA GLU A 281 -20.31 20.54 27.60
C GLU A 281 -20.40 19.43 28.66
N TYR A 282 -19.26 18.86 28.98
CA TYR A 282 -19.06 17.97 30.14
C TYR A 282 -18.13 18.67 31.14
N GLN A 283 -18.61 18.89 32.36
CA GLN A 283 -17.92 19.65 33.40
C GLN A 283 -17.49 21.08 32.98
N GLY A 284 -18.28 21.70 32.11
CA GLY A 284 -18.04 23.08 31.65
C GLY A 284 -17.07 23.21 30.46
N SER A 285 -16.75 22.10 29.78
CA SER A 285 -15.87 22.07 28.60
C SER A 285 -16.40 21.11 27.54
N TYR A 286 -16.26 21.46 26.27
CA TYR A 286 -16.53 20.54 25.17
C TYR A 286 -15.48 19.42 25.12
N MET A 287 -15.94 18.20 24.85
CA MET A 287 -15.10 17.02 24.68
C MET A 287 -14.68 16.86 23.23
N GLY A 288 -13.39 16.62 23.00
CA GLY A 288 -12.79 16.46 21.68
C GLY A 288 -11.89 17.63 21.27
N ILE A 289 -11.18 17.47 20.17
CA ILE A 289 -10.20 18.44 19.69
C ILE A 289 -10.86 19.33 18.62
N PRO A 290 -11.09 20.63 18.91
CA PRO A 290 -11.74 21.54 17.98
C PRO A 290 -10.79 21.94 16.84
N TYR A 291 -11.37 22.35 15.72
CA TYR A 291 -10.63 22.92 14.60
C TYR A 291 -11.36 24.12 13.99
N SER A 292 -10.63 24.91 13.23
CA SER A 292 -11.15 26.01 12.45
C SER A 292 -10.65 25.95 11.03
N VAL A 293 -11.46 26.38 10.08
CA VAL A 293 -11.06 26.61 8.69
C VAL A 293 -11.00 28.11 8.45
N VAL A 294 -9.89 28.59 7.91
CA VAL A 294 -9.66 29.99 7.56
C VAL A 294 -9.40 30.16 6.07
N ASP A 295 -9.59 31.37 5.58
CA ASP A 295 -9.26 31.77 4.21
C ASP A 295 -8.17 32.87 4.20
N SER A 296 -7.89 33.43 3.03
CA SER A 296 -6.88 34.48 2.83
C SER A 296 -7.13 35.78 3.60
N SER A 297 -8.32 35.98 4.21
CA SER A 297 -8.61 37.14 5.05
C SER A 297 -7.98 37.03 6.45
N GLN A 298 -7.63 35.81 6.90
CA GLN A 298 -6.98 35.59 8.17
C GLN A 298 -5.50 35.96 8.09
N SER A 299 -5.13 37.04 8.74
CA SER A 299 -3.73 37.46 8.83
C SER A 299 -2.93 36.47 9.69
N PRO A 300 -1.71 36.10 9.28
CA PRO A 300 -0.83 35.26 10.10
C PRO A 300 -0.32 36.02 11.33
N VAL A 301 -0.20 35.29 12.45
CA VAL A 301 0.25 35.81 13.75
C VAL A 301 1.52 35.11 14.20
N ASN A 302 2.29 35.75 15.06
CA ASN A 302 3.52 35.18 15.60
C ASN A 302 3.20 34.07 16.60
N ILE A 303 4.02 33.02 16.59
CA ILE A 303 3.99 31.93 17.57
C ILE A 303 5.25 32.02 18.43
N ILE A 304 5.04 32.00 19.75
CA ILE A 304 6.10 32.07 20.76
C ILE A 304 6.17 30.69 21.45
N PHE A 305 7.31 30.03 21.33
CA PHE A 305 7.50 28.70 21.92
C PHE A 305 8.02 28.80 23.35
N ASN A 306 7.44 28.03 24.26
CA ASN A 306 7.83 27.91 25.65
C ASN A 306 8.39 26.54 26.05
N ALA A 307 8.43 25.58 25.11
CA ALA A 307 8.98 24.23 25.29
C ALA A 307 9.71 23.76 24.02
N TYR A 308 9.16 22.92 23.21
CA TYR A 308 9.76 22.20 22.07
C TYR A 308 9.99 23.07 20.81
N GLY A 309 10.48 24.31 20.96
CA GLY A 309 10.65 25.23 19.83
C GLY A 309 11.70 24.78 18.81
N ASP A 310 12.69 24.02 19.22
CA ASP A 310 13.73 23.43 18.36
C ASP A 310 13.20 22.30 17.46
N GLU A 311 12.16 21.61 17.90
CA GLU A 311 11.45 20.60 17.12
C GLU A 311 10.16 21.14 16.47
N SER A 312 9.87 22.43 16.59
CA SER A 312 8.64 23.04 16.10
C SER A 312 8.83 23.81 14.80
N ASP A 313 7.77 23.89 14.00
CA ASP A 313 7.74 24.74 12.83
C ASP A 313 7.46 26.19 13.25
N PRO A 314 8.34 27.15 12.90
CA PRO A 314 8.17 28.54 13.30
C PRO A 314 6.97 29.18 12.59
N GLY A 315 6.37 30.18 13.25
CA GLY A 315 5.40 31.05 12.64
C GLY A 315 5.99 31.99 11.57
N PRO A 316 5.17 32.88 11.02
CA PRO A 316 3.80 33.15 11.45
C PRO A 316 2.79 32.12 10.91
N MET A 317 1.65 31.99 11.61
CA MET A 317 0.57 31.06 11.28
C MET A 317 -0.78 31.78 11.28
N PRO A 318 -1.73 31.44 10.38
CA PRO A 318 -3.01 32.13 10.29
C PRO A 318 -3.99 31.63 11.37
N ILE A 319 -3.68 31.84 12.63
CA ILE A 319 -4.49 31.42 13.78
C ILE A 319 -5.44 32.57 14.18
N PRO A 320 -6.78 32.37 14.10
CA PRO A 320 -7.72 33.37 14.59
C PRO A 320 -7.57 33.66 16.08
N ALA A 321 -7.68 34.91 16.48
CA ALA A 321 -7.60 35.30 17.90
C ALA A 321 -8.68 34.63 18.78
N ASN A 322 -9.79 34.23 18.17
CA ASN A 322 -10.92 33.54 18.81
C ASN A 322 -10.99 32.04 18.43
N ALA A 323 -9.90 31.45 17.96
CA ALA A 323 -9.85 30.02 17.71
C ALA A 323 -10.18 29.24 18.99
N ASN A 324 -11.04 28.23 18.86
CA ASN A 324 -11.34 27.34 19.99
C ASN A 324 -10.09 26.57 20.38
N ILE A 325 -9.73 26.66 21.65
CA ILE A 325 -8.68 25.83 22.26
C ILE A 325 -9.36 24.56 22.79
N GLU A 326 -8.74 23.42 22.65
CA GLU A 326 -9.24 22.16 23.22
C GLU A 326 -9.65 22.33 24.69
N GLY A 327 -10.82 21.82 25.04
CA GLY A 327 -11.45 22.04 26.34
C GLY A 327 -12.19 23.38 26.48
N TYR A 328 -12.39 24.12 25.37
CA TYR A 328 -13.17 25.37 25.41
C TYR A 328 -14.59 25.13 25.98
N PRO A 329 -15.29 26.13 26.56
CA PRO A 329 -14.79 27.47 26.83
C PRO A 329 -13.82 27.59 28.00
N ASN A 330 -13.55 26.49 28.73
CA ASN A 330 -12.67 26.48 29.91
C ASN A 330 -11.50 25.47 29.72
N PRO A 331 -10.50 25.78 28.87
CA PRO A 331 -9.46 24.81 28.48
C PRO A 331 -8.53 24.34 29.62
N GLY A 332 -8.61 24.93 30.80
CA GLY A 332 -7.88 24.48 31.99
C GLY A 332 -6.37 24.33 31.76
N THR A 333 -5.81 23.24 32.28
CA THR A 333 -4.37 22.88 32.16
C THR A 333 -4.15 21.66 31.25
N GLY A 334 -5.14 21.25 30.44
CA GLY A 334 -5.02 20.12 29.50
C GLY A 334 -4.06 20.41 28.33
N ASP A 335 -4.17 19.60 27.29
CA ASP A 335 -3.27 19.67 26.13
C ASP A 335 -3.44 20.93 25.30
N ARG A 336 -4.63 21.54 25.35
CA ARG A 336 -4.96 22.84 24.73
C ARG A 336 -4.51 22.93 23.27
N HIS A 337 -4.89 21.94 22.48
CA HIS A 337 -4.64 21.96 21.06
C HIS A 337 -5.44 23.06 20.35
N VAL A 338 -4.81 23.63 19.31
CA VAL A 338 -5.46 24.52 18.34
C VAL A 338 -5.13 24.02 16.95
N LEU A 339 -6.16 23.69 16.17
CA LEU A 339 -6.01 23.17 14.81
C LEU A 339 -6.65 24.14 13.81
N VAL A 340 -5.90 24.56 12.80
CA VAL A 340 -6.35 25.50 11.78
C VAL A 340 -6.01 25.01 10.38
N LEU A 341 -7.03 24.91 9.52
CA LEU A 341 -6.87 24.62 8.11
C LEU A 341 -6.99 25.91 7.30
N ASP A 342 -5.99 26.20 6.48
CA ASP A 342 -6.00 27.29 5.50
C ASP A 342 -6.54 26.74 4.18
N ASN A 343 -7.77 27.11 3.81
CA ASN A 343 -8.41 26.62 2.60
C ASN A 343 -7.84 27.25 1.31
N ASN A 344 -7.19 28.41 1.42
CA ASN A 344 -6.60 29.11 0.28
C ASN A 344 -5.24 28.52 -0.12
N ASN A 345 -4.37 28.28 0.89
CA ASN A 345 -3.02 27.78 0.65
C ASN A 345 -2.89 26.27 0.87
N CYS A 346 -3.93 25.60 1.36
CA CYS A 346 -3.96 24.17 1.62
C CYS A 346 -2.92 23.70 2.64
N TRP A 347 -2.81 24.42 3.74
CA TRP A 347 -1.95 24.07 4.88
C TRP A 347 -2.80 23.77 6.12
N LEU A 348 -2.30 22.87 6.94
CA LEU A 348 -2.79 22.62 8.28
C LEU A 348 -1.74 23.10 9.28
N TYR A 349 -2.20 23.84 10.28
CA TYR A 349 -1.38 24.34 11.39
C TYR A 349 -1.92 23.76 12.69
N GLU A 350 -1.06 23.20 13.48
CA GLU A 350 -1.40 22.55 14.75
C GLU A 350 -0.50 23.04 15.86
N LEU A 351 -1.11 23.45 16.96
CA LEU A 351 -0.43 23.93 18.16
C LEU A 351 -0.77 23.02 19.34
N TYR A 352 0.21 22.82 20.23
CA TYR A 352 0.05 22.16 21.53
C TYR A 352 0.40 23.12 22.66
N GLY A 353 -0.28 23.02 23.80
CA GLY A 353 -0.04 23.87 24.96
C GLY A 353 -0.35 25.34 24.72
N SER A 354 -1.42 25.63 23.97
CA SER A 354 -1.67 26.94 23.37
C SER A 354 -2.33 27.93 24.32
N SER A 355 -1.99 29.22 24.13
CA SER A 355 -2.71 30.36 24.70
C SER A 355 -2.52 31.61 23.85
N VAL A 356 -3.55 32.45 23.75
CA VAL A 356 -3.51 33.72 23.04
C VAL A 356 -2.97 34.83 23.96
N ASN A 357 -2.11 35.68 23.43
CA ASN A 357 -1.59 36.87 24.12
C ASN A 357 -2.46 38.10 23.82
N SER A 358 -2.38 39.13 24.67
CA SER A 358 -3.14 40.38 24.52
C SER A 358 -2.78 41.18 23.26
N ASP A 359 -1.63 40.93 22.64
CA ASP A 359 -1.16 41.56 21.41
C ASP A 359 -1.61 40.76 20.15
N GLY A 360 -2.34 39.66 20.33
CA GLY A 360 -2.81 38.78 19.27
C GLY A 360 -1.81 37.71 18.83
N SER A 361 -0.61 37.66 19.39
CA SER A 361 0.33 36.53 19.21
C SER A 361 -0.15 35.31 20.02
N TRP A 362 0.38 34.13 19.71
CA TRP A 362 0.06 32.90 20.42
C TRP A 362 1.31 32.31 21.08
N ASN A 363 1.12 31.79 22.30
CA ASN A 363 2.09 30.89 22.91
C ASN A 363 1.74 29.45 22.53
N ALA A 364 2.76 28.62 22.36
CA ALA A 364 2.62 27.18 22.17
C ALA A 364 3.80 26.44 22.81
N ALA A 365 3.57 25.24 23.29
CA ALA A 365 4.65 24.32 23.68
C ALA A 365 5.33 23.73 22.44
N SER A 366 4.55 23.32 21.44
CA SER A 366 5.03 22.90 20.13
C SER A 366 4.07 23.31 19.02
N ALA A 367 4.55 23.30 17.77
CA ALA A 367 3.72 23.52 16.58
C ALA A 367 4.23 22.72 15.39
N ALA A 368 3.29 22.35 14.51
CA ALA A 368 3.57 21.67 13.27
C ALA A 368 2.77 22.25 12.10
N VAL A 369 3.38 22.26 10.92
CA VAL A 369 2.75 22.69 9.66
C VAL A 369 2.75 21.52 8.69
N TRP A 370 1.59 21.27 8.06
CA TRP A 370 1.40 20.15 7.17
C TRP A 370 0.86 20.58 5.81
N ASP A 371 1.50 20.11 4.74
CA ASP A 371 0.97 20.27 3.39
C ASP A 371 -0.18 19.29 3.17
N LEU A 372 -1.42 19.80 3.10
CA LEU A 372 -2.61 18.99 2.94
C LEU A 372 -2.72 18.31 1.57
N GLN A 373 -1.96 18.77 0.57
CA GLN A 373 -1.98 18.22 -0.78
C GLN A 373 -0.92 17.15 -1.01
N ASN A 374 0.30 17.33 -0.45
CA ASN A 374 1.45 16.50 -0.79
C ASN A 374 1.95 15.64 0.38
N TYR A 375 1.59 15.95 1.60
CA TYR A 375 2.15 15.40 2.82
C TYR A 375 3.68 15.41 2.84
N THR A 376 4.25 16.09 3.79
CA THR A 376 5.70 16.08 4.03
C THR A 376 5.98 15.49 5.40
N GLN A 377 6.83 14.48 5.44
CA GLN A 377 7.24 13.88 6.71
C GLN A 377 8.07 14.86 7.52
N ARG A 378 7.76 14.98 8.80
CA ARG A 378 8.57 15.74 9.77
C ARG A 378 9.94 15.09 9.97
N PRO A 379 10.93 15.85 10.46
CA PRO A 379 12.20 15.26 10.85
C PRO A 379 12.01 14.09 11.83
N LEU A 380 12.75 13.02 11.58
CA LEU A 380 12.77 11.86 12.47
C LEU A 380 13.23 12.26 13.87
N THR A 381 12.59 11.75 14.88
CA THR A 381 12.75 12.07 16.31
C THR A 381 12.19 13.42 16.75
N TRP A 382 11.55 14.20 15.86
CA TRP A 382 10.85 15.41 16.22
C TRP A 382 9.39 15.13 16.58
N THR A 383 8.93 15.74 17.66
CA THR A 383 7.51 15.78 18.00
C THR A 383 6.73 16.66 17.02
N SER A 384 5.41 16.63 17.07
CA SER A 384 4.51 17.61 16.44
C SER A 384 3.68 18.31 17.52
N ALA A 385 2.45 18.71 17.21
CA ALA A 385 1.45 18.98 18.23
C ALA A 385 0.92 17.68 18.88
N ASP A 386 1.24 16.52 18.32
CA ASP A 386 0.96 15.19 18.83
C ASP A 386 2.26 14.43 19.15
N ALA A 387 2.24 13.60 20.18
CA ALA A 387 3.46 12.98 20.71
C ALA A 387 4.18 12.05 19.71
N ALA A 388 3.45 11.44 18.78
CA ALA A 388 4.02 10.56 17.77
C ALA A 388 4.72 11.29 16.61
N GLY A 389 4.74 12.64 16.59
CA GLY A 389 5.21 13.40 15.44
C GLY A 389 4.26 13.32 14.24
N LEU A 390 2.98 13.01 14.48
CA LEU A 390 1.90 12.89 13.50
C LEU A 390 1.03 14.13 13.45
N PRO A 391 0.28 14.36 12.35
CA PRO A 391 -0.81 15.33 12.36
C PRO A 391 -2.01 14.80 13.15
N ILE A 392 -2.69 15.67 13.89
CA ILE A 392 -3.87 15.35 14.69
C ILE A 392 -5.13 15.33 13.81
N PHE A 393 -5.37 16.44 13.09
CA PHE A 393 -6.62 16.69 12.38
C PHE A 393 -7.04 15.56 11.41
N PRO A 394 -6.15 14.97 10.60
CA PRO A 394 -6.54 13.91 9.66
C PRO A 394 -7.05 12.64 10.33
N GLY A 395 -6.75 12.44 11.61
CA GLY A 395 -7.19 11.28 12.41
C GLY A 395 -8.43 11.53 13.26
N LEU A 396 -9.00 12.73 13.24
CA LEU A 396 -10.21 13.04 14.03
C LEU A 396 -11.47 12.54 13.34
N ILE A 397 -12.34 11.88 14.11
CA ILE A 397 -13.71 11.58 13.69
C ILE A 397 -14.50 12.89 13.65
N ARG A 398 -15.11 13.20 12.50
CA ARG A 398 -15.91 14.42 12.29
C ARG A 398 -17.35 14.07 11.96
N TYR A 399 -18.28 14.87 12.49
CA TYR A 399 -19.72 14.60 12.32
C TYR A 399 -20.13 14.57 10.85
N ASP A 400 -19.66 15.52 10.03
CA ASP A 400 -20.02 15.62 8.62
C ASP A 400 -19.64 14.37 7.81
N GLU A 401 -18.53 13.72 8.15
CA GLU A 401 -18.13 12.47 7.52
C GLU A 401 -19.04 11.32 7.94
N ALA A 402 -19.30 11.19 9.25
CA ALA A 402 -20.21 10.18 9.76
C ALA A 402 -21.62 10.36 9.19
N ALA A 403 -22.12 11.59 9.11
CA ALA A 403 -23.43 11.92 8.52
C ALA A 403 -23.47 11.69 7.01
N SER A 404 -22.35 11.83 6.30
CA SER A 404 -22.25 11.53 4.86
C SER A 404 -22.23 10.01 4.56
N GLY A 405 -22.10 9.19 5.61
CA GLY A 405 -22.06 7.72 5.50
C GLY A 405 -20.66 7.14 5.27
N GLN A 406 -19.60 7.95 5.31
CA GLN A 406 -18.23 7.46 5.10
C GLN A 406 -17.19 8.29 5.85
N ILE A 407 -16.34 7.61 6.64
CA ILE A 407 -15.06 8.09 7.14
C ILE A 407 -13.99 7.36 6.35
N ALA A 408 -13.24 8.09 5.51
CA ALA A 408 -12.31 7.51 4.53
C ALA A 408 -10.83 7.65 4.96
N HIS A 409 -10.56 7.56 6.25
CA HIS A 409 -9.21 7.66 6.83
C HIS A 409 -9.10 6.85 8.13
N ALA A 410 -7.86 6.60 8.58
CA ALA A 410 -7.57 6.01 9.88
C ALA A 410 -7.92 6.99 11.01
N ILE A 411 -8.26 6.45 12.17
CA ILE A 411 -8.64 7.22 13.35
C ILE A 411 -7.42 7.38 14.28
N ARG A 412 -7.24 8.57 14.85
CA ARG A 412 -6.28 8.82 15.92
C ARG A 412 -6.76 8.15 17.22
N PHE A 413 -5.85 7.48 17.94
CA PHE A 413 -6.15 6.98 19.27
C PHE A 413 -4.96 7.06 20.21
N THR A 414 -5.24 6.94 21.52
CA THR A 414 -4.24 7.00 22.59
C THR A 414 -4.14 5.69 23.36
N LEU A 415 -2.98 5.45 23.98
CA LEU A 415 -2.74 4.38 24.95
C LEU A 415 -1.98 4.94 26.16
N GLN A 416 -2.24 4.36 27.33
CA GLN A 416 -1.59 4.79 28.57
C GLN A 416 -0.09 4.49 28.61
N HIS A 417 0.34 3.45 27.93
CA HIS A 417 1.73 2.98 27.95
C HIS A 417 2.27 2.77 26.54
N SER A 418 3.35 3.48 26.24
CA SER A 418 4.14 3.30 25.03
C SER A 418 5.57 2.86 25.35
N VAL A 419 6.27 2.34 24.35
CA VAL A 419 7.68 2.01 24.41
C VAL A 419 8.52 3.13 23.78
N ALA A 420 9.82 3.20 24.12
CA ALA A 420 10.77 4.14 23.52
C ALA A 420 11.10 3.77 22.06
N ALA A 421 10.06 3.76 21.22
CA ALA A 421 10.15 3.39 19.81
C ALA A 421 8.97 3.98 19.02
N PHE A 422 9.13 4.03 17.70
CA PHE A 422 8.03 4.32 16.77
C PHE A 422 8.08 3.40 15.55
N VAL A 423 6.96 3.32 14.85
CA VAL A 423 6.83 2.71 13.53
C VAL A 423 6.20 3.72 12.57
N ALA A 424 6.49 3.63 11.28
CA ALA A 424 5.82 4.49 10.30
C ALA A 424 4.29 4.34 10.37
N PRO A 425 3.52 5.45 10.27
CA PRO A 425 3.92 6.78 9.82
C PRO A 425 4.47 7.72 10.91
N ALA A 426 4.54 7.31 12.19
CA ALA A 426 5.09 8.13 13.26
C ALA A 426 6.58 8.44 13.04
N THR A 427 7.04 9.56 13.60
CA THR A 427 8.43 10.02 13.52
C THR A 427 9.09 10.17 14.88
N HIS A 428 8.31 10.05 15.95
CA HIS A 428 8.79 10.33 17.30
C HIS A 428 8.21 9.31 18.31
N TRP A 429 8.88 9.15 19.44
CA TRP A 429 8.41 8.42 20.63
C TRP A 429 8.37 9.35 21.84
N ALA A 430 7.40 9.19 22.72
CA ALA A 430 7.22 9.97 23.94
C ALA A 430 7.25 9.08 25.18
N SER A 431 8.23 8.19 25.28
CA SER A 431 8.40 7.25 26.40
C SER A 431 9.87 6.88 26.57
N ASN A 432 10.25 6.57 27.80
CA ASN A 432 11.54 5.95 28.13
C ASN A 432 11.39 4.45 28.48
N SER A 433 10.20 3.89 28.31
CA SER A 433 9.91 2.50 28.63
C SER A 433 10.58 1.54 27.65
N SER A 434 11.09 0.43 28.17
CA SER A 434 11.55 -0.73 27.40
C SER A 434 10.65 -1.95 27.61
N ALA A 435 9.41 -1.72 28.08
CA ALA A 435 8.48 -2.81 28.36
C ALA A 435 8.15 -3.57 27.08
N GLN A 436 8.33 -4.89 27.13
CA GLN A 436 8.01 -5.77 26.02
C GLN A 436 6.50 -5.72 25.73
N PHE A 437 6.15 -5.56 24.46
CA PHE A 437 4.78 -5.43 23.99
C PHE A 437 4.04 -4.14 24.41
N ALA A 438 4.71 -3.16 25.05
CA ALA A 438 4.19 -1.81 25.06
C ALA A 438 4.20 -1.27 23.61
N ALA A 439 3.17 -0.52 23.26
CA ALA A 439 2.98 -0.07 21.87
C ALA A 439 4.05 0.93 21.43
N PRO A 440 4.69 0.77 20.27
CA PRO A 440 5.44 1.86 19.65
C PRO A 440 4.47 2.92 19.13
N MET A 441 4.84 4.20 19.15
CA MET A 441 4.08 5.25 18.48
C MET A 441 3.90 4.91 17.00
N GLY A 442 2.74 5.22 16.43
CA GLY A 442 2.40 4.82 15.07
C GLY A 442 1.85 3.41 14.91
N MET A 443 1.83 2.60 15.99
CA MET A 443 1.20 1.27 15.94
C MET A 443 -0.24 1.38 15.45
N ARG A 444 -0.63 0.49 14.51
CA ARG A 444 -1.96 0.51 13.91
C ARG A 444 -2.77 -0.67 14.39
N LEU A 445 -3.95 -0.38 14.95
CA LEU A 445 -4.96 -1.37 15.27
C LEU A 445 -6.05 -1.38 14.21
N ARG A 446 -6.64 -2.54 13.97
CA ARG A 446 -7.78 -2.73 13.07
C ARG A 446 -8.85 -3.52 13.79
N LEU A 447 -10.12 -3.08 13.68
CA LEU A 447 -11.26 -3.87 14.14
C LEU A 447 -11.33 -5.17 13.31
N LYS A 448 -11.43 -6.31 13.97
CA LYS A 448 -11.48 -7.62 13.30
C LYS A 448 -12.60 -7.68 12.28
N SER A 449 -12.33 -8.23 11.12
CA SER A 449 -13.34 -8.37 10.05
C SER A 449 -14.55 -9.18 10.48
N SER A 450 -14.38 -10.14 11.38
CA SER A 450 -15.42 -11.00 11.93
C SER A 450 -16.33 -10.33 12.96
N PHE A 451 -15.99 -9.13 13.46
CA PHE A 451 -16.84 -8.42 14.41
C PHE A 451 -18.14 -7.96 13.70
N ASP A 452 -19.30 -8.33 14.25
CA ASP A 452 -20.59 -7.94 13.67
C ASP A 452 -20.98 -6.53 14.11
N ILE A 453 -21.14 -5.62 13.15
CA ILE A 453 -21.51 -4.23 13.38
C ILE A 453 -22.99 -3.96 13.12
N SER A 454 -23.77 -4.96 12.72
CA SER A 454 -25.15 -4.79 12.24
C SER A 454 -26.14 -4.32 13.32
N SER A 455 -25.82 -4.54 14.59
CA SER A 455 -26.62 -4.11 15.73
C SER A 455 -26.44 -2.65 16.14
N PHE A 456 -25.43 -1.96 15.60
CA PHE A 456 -25.13 -0.57 15.89
C PHE A 456 -25.99 0.38 15.02
N SER A 457 -26.13 1.62 15.46
CA SER A 457 -26.75 2.69 14.67
C SER A 457 -26.02 2.92 13.35
N ALA A 458 -26.66 3.58 12.40
CA ALA A 458 -26.04 3.94 11.14
C ALA A 458 -24.76 4.77 11.33
N THR A 459 -24.76 5.73 12.26
CA THR A 459 -23.59 6.55 12.59
C THR A 459 -22.44 5.72 13.14
N ASN A 460 -22.72 4.85 14.12
CA ASN A 460 -21.70 3.97 14.68
C ASN A 460 -21.20 2.93 13.67
N GLN A 461 -22.07 2.42 12.78
CA GLN A 461 -21.63 1.54 11.69
C GLN A 461 -20.62 2.22 10.76
N VAL A 462 -20.74 3.51 10.48
CA VAL A 462 -19.77 4.28 9.70
C VAL A 462 -18.42 4.33 10.40
N ILE A 463 -18.39 4.64 11.70
CA ILE A 463 -17.16 4.65 12.52
C ILE A 463 -16.53 3.27 12.56
N LEU A 464 -17.31 2.22 12.83
CA LEU A 464 -16.83 0.85 12.92
C LEU A 464 -16.35 0.31 11.55
N THR A 465 -16.96 0.75 10.46
CA THR A 465 -16.50 0.45 9.10
C THR A 465 -15.13 1.08 8.83
N ALA A 466 -14.92 2.34 9.23
CA ALA A 466 -13.62 2.97 9.13
C ALA A 466 -12.55 2.24 9.96
N LEU A 467 -12.89 1.80 11.17
CA LEU A 467 -12.01 0.99 12.02
C LEU A 467 -11.65 -0.36 11.39
N LYS A 468 -12.54 -0.97 10.60
CA LYS A 468 -12.25 -2.18 9.82
C LYS A 468 -11.39 -1.89 8.58
N GLN A 469 -11.67 -0.80 7.89
CA GLN A 469 -11.07 -0.50 6.60
C GLN A 469 -9.73 0.24 6.74
N TYR A 470 -9.71 1.27 7.59
CA TYR A 470 -8.54 2.13 7.78
C TYR A 470 -7.87 1.92 9.15
N GLY A 471 -8.58 1.32 10.11
CA GLY A 471 -8.07 1.12 11.46
C GLY A 471 -7.87 2.41 12.24
N MET A 472 -7.05 2.31 13.29
CA MET A 472 -6.66 3.47 14.11
C MET A 472 -5.16 3.47 14.37
N ILE A 473 -4.54 4.65 14.43
CA ILE A 473 -3.11 4.86 14.59
C ILE A 473 -2.83 5.45 15.97
N MET A 474 -1.94 4.82 16.73
CA MET A 474 -1.48 5.33 18.02
C MET A 474 -0.65 6.61 17.81
N ALA A 475 -1.14 7.72 18.34
CA ALA A 475 -0.57 9.03 18.08
C ALA A 475 -0.09 9.73 19.37
N ASP A 476 -0.60 9.34 20.53
CA ASP A 476 -0.21 9.93 21.80
C ASP A 476 -0.34 8.96 22.99
N ASN A 477 0.30 9.35 24.09
CA ASN A 477 0.03 8.78 25.41
C ASN A 477 -1.21 9.46 26.02
N GLY A 478 -2.05 8.66 26.65
CA GLY A 478 -3.30 9.14 27.26
C GLY A 478 -4.06 7.97 27.87
N SER A 479 -5.36 8.10 28.07
CA SER A 479 -6.19 6.96 28.45
C SER A 479 -6.18 5.91 27.35
N SER A 480 -6.17 4.61 27.74
CA SER A 480 -6.08 3.52 26.76
C SER A 480 -7.36 3.41 25.92
N MET A 481 -7.18 3.26 24.60
CA MET A 481 -8.24 3.04 23.61
C MET A 481 -9.21 4.23 23.45
N TYR A 482 -8.75 5.46 23.72
CA TYR A 482 -9.50 6.67 23.48
C TYR A 482 -9.38 7.10 22.03
N LEU A 483 -10.53 7.25 21.34
CA LEU A 483 -10.62 7.64 19.94
C LEU A 483 -10.74 9.16 19.83
N GLY A 484 -9.85 9.80 19.07
CA GLY A 484 -9.92 11.23 18.83
C GLY A 484 -11.05 11.63 17.87
N GLY A 485 -11.74 12.72 18.18
CA GLY A 485 -12.75 13.30 17.30
C GLY A 485 -12.98 14.77 17.60
N ALA A 486 -13.72 15.44 16.72
CA ALA A 486 -14.08 16.84 16.89
C ALA A 486 -15.42 16.99 17.62
N PRO A 487 -15.53 17.96 18.55
CA PRO A 487 -16.81 18.28 19.18
C PRO A 487 -17.83 18.80 18.15
N ASP A 488 -19.07 18.38 18.28
CA ASP A 488 -20.17 18.82 17.42
C ASP A 488 -21.50 18.57 18.12
N ASP A 489 -22.37 19.61 18.21
CA ASP A 489 -23.64 19.50 18.91
C ASP A 489 -24.67 18.58 18.24
N ARG A 490 -24.36 18.09 17.05
CA ARG A 490 -25.19 17.11 16.32
C ARG A 490 -24.89 15.66 16.74
N TRP A 491 -23.82 15.37 17.48
CA TRP A 491 -23.56 14.03 18.01
C TRP A 491 -24.65 13.61 19.01
N SER A 492 -24.99 12.33 19.00
CA SER A 492 -25.75 11.71 20.09
C SER A 492 -24.76 11.02 21.05
N ASN A 493 -24.57 11.59 22.24
CA ASN A 493 -23.67 11.03 23.24
C ASN A 493 -24.10 9.62 23.68
N ASP A 494 -25.44 9.39 23.82
CA ASP A 494 -25.97 8.05 24.14
C ASP A 494 -25.66 7.03 23.06
N ASP A 495 -25.68 7.45 21.79
CA ASP A 495 -25.35 6.57 20.68
C ASP A 495 -23.85 6.29 20.63
N LEU A 496 -23.01 7.31 20.76
CA LEU A 496 -21.56 7.16 20.83
C LEU A 496 -21.15 6.26 22.00
N HIS A 497 -21.84 6.33 23.13
CA HIS A 497 -21.57 5.49 24.30
C HIS A 497 -21.68 3.99 23.99
N ASN A 498 -22.52 3.58 23.04
CA ASN A 498 -22.62 2.18 22.64
C ASN A 498 -21.31 1.62 22.06
N LEU A 499 -20.41 2.48 21.55
CA LEU A 499 -19.08 2.05 21.08
C LEU A 499 -18.22 1.48 22.23
N THR A 500 -18.49 1.86 23.50
CA THR A 500 -17.77 1.34 24.67
C THR A 500 -18.02 -0.16 24.94
N THR A 501 -18.94 -0.77 24.21
CA THR A 501 -19.14 -2.24 24.23
C THR A 501 -18.02 -3.00 23.53
N LEU A 502 -17.27 -2.35 22.63
CA LEU A 502 -16.08 -2.94 22.02
C LEU A 502 -14.90 -2.83 22.99
N THR A 503 -14.07 -3.87 23.01
CA THR A 503 -12.88 -3.94 23.84
C THR A 503 -11.62 -4.13 22.99
N ALA A 504 -10.44 -3.98 23.58
CA ALA A 504 -9.19 -4.23 22.89
C ALA A 504 -9.12 -5.63 22.26
N SER A 505 -9.83 -6.64 22.85
CA SER A 505 -9.90 -7.99 22.28
C SER A 505 -10.61 -8.08 20.93
N ASP A 506 -11.41 -7.09 20.56
CA ASP A 506 -12.11 -7.06 19.27
C ASP A 506 -11.21 -6.52 18.13
N PHE A 507 -10.03 -6.04 18.49
CA PHE A 507 -9.03 -5.50 17.57
C PHE A 507 -7.86 -6.46 17.36
N GLU A 508 -7.12 -6.20 16.32
CA GLU A 508 -5.86 -6.85 15.97
C GLU A 508 -4.82 -5.80 15.59
N VAL A 509 -3.54 -6.09 15.86
CA VAL A 509 -2.43 -5.24 15.45
C VAL A 509 -2.07 -5.56 14.02
N VAL A 510 -2.04 -4.56 13.16
CA VAL A 510 -1.52 -4.68 11.78
C VAL A 510 0.00 -4.79 11.84
N ALA A 511 0.59 -5.60 10.96
CA ALA A 511 2.04 -5.82 10.89
C ALA A 511 2.82 -4.50 10.96
N LEU A 512 3.68 -4.36 11.97
CA LEU A 512 4.30 -3.08 12.33
C LEU A 512 5.34 -2.57 11.32
N GLY A 513 5.93 -3.45 10.51
CA GLY A 513 7.09 -3.09 9.71
C GLY A 513 8.34 -2.86 10.58
N THR A 514 9.17 -1.89 10.19
CA THR A 514 10.40 -1.59 10.96
C THR A 514 10.08 -0.79 12.21
N VAL A 515 10.48 -1.30 13.37
CA VAL A 515 10.43 -0.59 14.64
C VAL A 515 11.71 0.21 14.81
N TYR A 516 11.57 1.53 14.91
CA TYR A 516 12.67 2.47 15.09
C TYR A 516 12.86 2.83 16.56
N THR A 517 14.09 2.75 17.00
CA THR A 517 14.56 3.13 18.34
C THR A 517 15.77 4.07 18.20
N SER A 518 16.28 4.63 19.28
CA SER A 518 17.50 5.45 19.24
C SER A 518 18.71 4.75 18.61
N ALA A 519 18.71 3.41 18.52
CA ALA A 519 19.82 2.63 17.97
C ALA A 519 19.76 2.47 16.44
N ASN A 520 18.57 2.61 15.81
CA ASN A 520 18.38 2.27 14.39
C ASN A 520 17.55 3.29 13.59
N VAL A 521 17.27 4.47 14.17
CA VAL A 521 16.65 5.56 13.40
C VAL A 521 17.55 5.91 12.21
N PRO A 522 16.99 5.99 10.99
CA PRO A 522 17.76 6.37 9.81
C PRO A 522 18.41 7.75 9.99
N THR A 523 19.66 7.85 9.61
CA THR A 523 20.40 9.11 9.58
C THR A 523 20.61 9.57 8.14
N GLY A 524 20.69 10.88 7.95
CA GLY A 524 20.89 11.50 6.65
C GLY A 524 21.28 12.96 6.78
N SER A 525 21.32 13.68 5.66
CA SER A 525 21.70 15.08 5.65
C SER A 525 20.46 15.98 5.67
N ALA A 526 20.48 16.99 6.53
CA ALA A 526 19.58 18.12 6.45
C ALA A 526 19.72 18.82 5.09
N PRO A 527 18.74 19.61 4.63
CA PRO A 527 18.82 20.36 3.38
C PRO A 527 20.02 21.28 3.33
N THR A 528 20.51 21.57 2.12
CA THR A 528 21.54 22.58 1.88
C THR A 528 20.93 23.79 1.19
N ILE A 529 21.03 24.97 1.80
CA ILE A 529 20.63 26.25 1.21
C ILE A 529 21.86 26.86 0.52
N SER A 530 21.81 26.99 -0.80
CA SER A 530 22.91 27.58 -1.58
C SER A 530 22.78 29.10 -1.73
N SER A 531 21.57 29.63 -1.67
CA SER A 531 21.31 31.07 -1.68
C SER A 531 20.00 31.42 -1.00
N PHE A 532 19.94 32.60 -0.36
CA PHE A 532 18.73 33.27 0.10
C PHE A 532 18.95 34.76 -0.04
N THR A 533 18.22 35.40 -0.94
CA THR A 533 18.48 36.79 -1.38
C THR A 533 17.19 37.59 -1.47
N ALA A 534 17.30 38.90 -1.38
CA ALA A 534 16.25 39.87 -1.69
C ALA A 534 16.48 40.48 -3.07
N SER A 535 15.39 40.87 -3.77
CA SER A 535 15.45 41.50 -5.10
C SER A 535 16.14 42.86 -5.10
N THR A 536 16.48 43.40 -3.96
CA THR A 536 17.23 44.65 -3.79
C THR A 536 18.20 44.53 -2.62
N SER A 537 19.39 45.16 -2.77
CA SER A 537 20.36 45.38 -1.74
C SER A 537 20.33 46.80 -1.18
N ASN A 538 19.60 47.73 -1.81
CA ASN A 538 19.46 49.11 -1.36
C ASN A 538 18.29 49.26 -0.40
N PRO A 539 18.31 50.25 0.51
CA PRO A 539 17.18 50.59 1.34
C PRO A 539 15.93 50.88 0.47
N VAL A 540 14.79 50.42 0.92
CA VAL A 540 13.49 50.60 0.29
C VAL A 540 12.58 51.48 1.15
N SER A 541 11.58 52.12 0.58
CA SER A 541 10.54 52.81 1.36
C SER A 541 9.65 51.78 2.08
N ALA A 542 9.14 52.16 3.26
CA ALA A 542 8.21 51.30 4.03
C ALA A 542 7.04 50.81 3.16
N GLY A 543 6.73 49.50 3.26
CA GLY A 543 5.68 48.85 2.49
C GLY A 543 6.01 48.52 1.04
N THR A 544 7.24 48.80 0.58
CA THR A 544 7.68 48.42 -0.79
C THR A 544 7.73 46.89 -0.93
N ALA A 545 7.17 46.39 -2.02
CA ALA A 545 7.21 44.95 -2.33
C ALA A 545 8.65 44.51 -2.67
N VAL A 546 9.17 43.54 -1.94
CA VAL A 546 10.50 42.94 -2.15
C VAL A 546 10.32 41.45 -2.33
N THR A 547 10.87 40.91 -3.42
CA THR A 547 10.87 39.45 -3.65
C THR A 547 12.07 38.83 -2.94
N LEU A 548 11.80 37.90 -2.06
CA LEU A 548 12.78 36.97 -1.51
C LEU A 548 12.89 35.76 -2.42
N SER A 549 14.11 35.32 -2.70
CA SER A 549 14.38 34.15 -3.56
C SER A 549 15.43 33.26 -2.94
N TRP A 550 15.28 31.95 -3.10
CA TRP A 550 16.24 30.98 -2.57
C TRP A 550 16.47 29.81 -3.49
N SER A 551 17.60 29.17 -3.29
CA SER A 551 17.95 27.89 -3.90
C SER A 551 18.39 26.95 -2.79
N ALA A 552 17.77 25.78 -2.72
CA ALA A 552 18.12 24.73 -1.76
C ALA A 552 17.96 23.36 -2.39
N THR A 553 18.73 22.40 -1.88
CA THR A 553 18.66 20.99 -2.30
C THR A 553 18.28 20.11 -1.10
N GLY A 554 17.51 19.07 -1.36
CA GLY A 554 17.10 18.10 -0.37
C GLY A 554 16.02 18.56 0.62
N ALA A 555 15.40 19.72 0.43
CA ALA A 555 14.28 20.19 1.24
C ALA A 555 12.96 19.56 0.79
N SER A 556 12.11 19.23 1.76
CA SER A 556 10.74 18.79 1.54
C SER A 556 9.74 19.95 1.60
N TYR A 557 10.00 20.93 2.45
CA TYR A 557 9.19 22.15 2.56
C TYR A 557 10.01 23.32 3.10
N TYR A 558 9.45 24.53 2.97
CA TYR A 558 10.07 25.77 3.40
C TYR A 558 9.14 26.59 4.30
N ILE A 559 9.72 27.33 5.23
CA ILE A 559 9.05 28.38 6.00
C ILE A 559 9.90 29.63 5.91
N VAL A 560 9.25 30.77 5.71
CA VAL A 560 9.90 32.10 5.72
C VAL A 560 9.30 32.93 6.85
N SER A 561 10.12 33.35 7.78
CA SER A 561 9.70 34.14 8.95
C SER A 561 10.50 35.44 9.02
N PRO A 562 9.89 36.55 9.45
CA PRO A 562 8.47 36.77 9.71
C PRO A 562 7.62 36.97 8.45
N GLN A 563 6.33 37.19 8.60
CA GLN A 563 5.30 37.63 7.65
C GLN A 563 4.76 36.57 6.68
N ILE A 564 5.50 35.53 6.29
CA ILE A 564 5.09 34.60 5.20
C ILE A 564 4.54 33.29 5.78
N GLY A 565 5.32 32.57 6.61
CA GLY A 565 4.98 31.20 7.04
C GLY A 565 5.39 30.14 6.01
N ALA A 566 4.58 29.08 5.89
CA ALA A 566 4.87 27.93 5.02
C ALA A 566 4.68 28.25 3.54
N VAL A 567 5.59 27.76 2.70
CA VAL A 567 5.59 27.98 1.25
C VAL A 567 6.02 26.74 0.49
N ARG A 568 5.45 26.56 -0.73
CA ARG A 568 5.82 25.46 -1.65
C ARG A 568 6.86 25.85 -2.69
N GLY A 569 6.96 27.14 -2.98
CA GLY A 569 7.87 27.64 -4.03
C GLY A 569 9.26 27.98 -3.51
N THR A 570 10.04 28.63 -4.36
CA THR A 570 11.40 29.14 -4.06
C THR A 570 11.47 30.67 -4.06
N THR A 571 10.31 31.32 -4.01
CA THR A 571 10.19 32.78 -3.92
C THR A 571 9.02 33.16 -3.03
N ALA A 572 9.12 34.31 -2.37
CA ALA A 572 8.04 34.93 -1.63
C ALA A 572 8.13 36.46 -1.74
N VAL A 573 6.99 37.15 -1.68
CA VAL A 573 6.95 38.62 -1.69
C VAL A 573 6.65 39.10 -0.28
N VAL A 574 7.45 40.04 0.20
CA VAL A 574 7.31 40.70 1.49
C VAL A 574 7.15 42.20 1.32
N ASN A 575 6.43 42.87 2.25
CA ASN A 575 6.23 44.31 2.25
C ASN A 575 6.64 44.89 3.61
N PRO A 576 7.97 44.93 3.93
CA PRO A 576 8.43 45.36 5.24
C PRO A 576 8.16 46.85 5.48
N THR A 577 7.63 47.17 6.68
CA THR A 577 7.42 48.54 7.13
C THR A 577 8.57 49.07 8.00
N ALA A 578 9.51 48.21 8.37
CA ALA A 578 10.72 48.50 9.10
C ALA A 578 11.84 47.56 8.64
N THR A 579 13.10 47.93 8.86
CA THR A 579 14.24 47.05 8.58
C THR A 579 14.00 45.67 9.23
N THR A 580 13.93 44.64 8.40
CA THR A 580 13.50 43.28 8.82
C THR A 580 14.54 42.26 8.39
N THR A 581 14.92 41.39 9.33
CA THR A 581 15.66 40.16 9.01
C THR A 581 14.70 39.03 8.76
N TYR A 582 14.73 38.49 7.53
CA TYR A 582 13.97 37.31 7.16
C TYR A 582 14.84 36.07 7.33
N THR A 583 14.25 35.01 7.85
CA THR A 583 14.88 33.70 8.01
C THR A 583 14.15 32.70 7.14
N LEU A 584 14.87 32.03 6.26
CA LEU A 584 14.41 30.85 5.53
C LEU A 584 14.72 29.59 6.34
N TYR A 585 13.75 28.75 6.53
CA TYR A 585 13.87 27.41 7.09
C TYR A 585 13.62 26.39 5.99
N ALA A 586 14.60 25.56 5.69
CA ALA A 586 14.48 24.44 4.75
C ALA A 586 14.54 23.15 5.57
N THR A 587 13.51 22.29 5.45
CA THR A 587 13.33 21.11 6.32
C THR A 587 13.13 19.86 5.48
N ASN A 588 13.68 18.72 5.95
CA ASN A 588 13.41 17.38 5.45
C ASN A 588 13.33 16.38 6.62
N GLN A 589 13.16 15.09 6.34
CA GLN A 589 13.10 14.06 7.37
C GLN A 589 14.39 13.89 8.22
N PHE A 590 15.49 14.52 7.87
CA PHE A 590 16.77 14.43 8.61
C PHE A 590 17.14 15.71 9.33
N GLY A 591 16.30 16.73 9.27
CA GLY A 591 16.52 17.97 10.02
C GLY A 591 16.22 19.23 9.22
N ARG A 592 16.72 20.34 9.75
CA ARG A 592 16.45 21.70 9.28
C ARG A 592 17.75 22.47 9.09
N THR A 593 17.79 23.29 8.03
CA THR A 593 18.86 24.28 7.78
C THR A 593 18.22 25.65 7.63
N THR A 594 18.92 26.70 8.07
CA THR A 594 18.45 28.08 8.03
C THR A 594 19.42 28.99 7.29
N ALA A 595 18.86 30.03 6.66
CA ALA A 595 19.62 31.15 6.10
C ALA A 595 18.85 32.46 6.36
N THR A 596 19.56 33.58 6.39
CA THR A 596 18.95 34.89 6.66
C THR A 596 19.27 35.89 5.57
N VAL A 597 18.35 36.85 5.37
CA VAL A 597 18.54 38.03 4.51
C VAL A 597 17.91 39.24 5.19
N ILE A 598 18.57 40.39 5.11
CA ILE A 598 18.06 41.65 5.69
C ILE A 598 17.51 42.51 4.56
N VAL A 599 16.29 43.00 4.73
CA VAL A 599 15.71 44.06 3.90
C VAL A 599 15.71 45.35 4.73
N THR A 600 16.50 46.31 4.28
CA THR A 600 16.64 47.62 4.97
C THR A 600 15.54 48.55 4.50
N VAL A 601 14.83 49.18 5.43
CA VAL A 601 13.78 50.20 5.19
C VAL A 601 14.25 51.54 5.66
N GLN A 602 14.07 52.60 4.83
CA GLN A 602 14.41 53.98 5.10
C GLN A 602 13.19 54.89 5.18
#